data_cfb05e09f28e25be7ec7a24e48ce932d
#
_entry.id   cfb05e09f28e25be7ec7a24e48ce932d
#
_cell.length_a   1.000
_cell.length_b   1.000
_cell.length_c   1.000
_cell.angle_alpha   90.00
_cell.angle_beta   90.00
_cell.angle_gamma   90.00
#
_symmetry.space_group_name_H-M   'P 1'
#
loop_
_entity.id
_entity.type
_entity.pdbx_description
1 polymer ?
#
loop_
_entity_poly.entity_id
_entity_poly.type
_entity_poly.pdbx_seq_one_letter_code
_entity_poly.pdbx_strand_id
1 'polypeptide(L)'
;QKPFENQTKARQDSLIAHAKRGQNSLFSSPIYSDRYLSFLVDELKPFVDERYATATTPEHTFIGGSSMGGLISLYALTEYPEVFGGAACLSTHWIGTFESTANTFPGLYLRYLEERLPKPGTHKLYYDYGTVGLDSLYEPYQLKVDELMNKLGYDDRNWLSRKFEGAEHSERSWKARLSTPLKFLLN
;
A
#
# COMPACT_ATOMS: atom_id res chain seq x y z
N GLN A 1 -4.44 -17.88 -2.37
CA GLN A 1 -3.20 -18.11 -3.16
C GLN A 1 -2.01 -17.90 -2.25
N LYS A 2 -0.94 -18.67 -2.48
CA LYS A 2 0.23 -18.78 -1.61
C LYS A 2 1.09 -17.51 -1.64
N PRO A 3 1.74 -17.10 -0.50
CA PRO A 3 2.75 -16.05 -0.45
C PRO A 3 3.86 -16.25 -1.50
N PHE A 4 4.63 -15.19 -1.78
CA PHE A 4 5.72 -15.21 -2.80
C PHE A 4 6.63 -16.44 -2.68
N GLU A 5 6.96 -16.86 -1.46
CA GLU A 5 7.76 -18.08 -1.18
C GLU A 5 7.08 -19.39 -1.62
N ASN A 6 5.76 -19.37 -1.79
CA ASN A 6 4.95 -20.51 -2.23
C ASN A 6 4.60 -20.47 -3.72
N GLN A 7 5.09 -19.48 -4.47
CA GLN A 7 5.00 -19.48 -5.92
C GLN A 7 6.12 -20.35 -6.49
N THR A 8 5.86 -20.96 -7.65
CA THR A 8 6.89 -21.81 -8.27
C THR A 8 8.18 -21.00 -8.44
N LYS A 9 9.32 -21.62 -8.20
CA LYS A 9 10.65 -21.01 -8.33
C LYS A 9 10.82 -20.28 -9.66
N ALA A 10 10.24 -20.81 -10.74
CA ALA A 10 10.23 -20.19 -12.07
C ALA A 10 9.50 -18.82 -12.07
N ARG A 11 8.45 -18.64 -11.30
CA ARG A 11 7.71 -17.38 -11.20
C ARG A 11 8.43 -16.36 -10.31
N GLN A 12 9.07 -16.83 -9.24
CA GLN A 12 9.95 -16.00 -8.40
C GLN A 12 11.16 -15.51 -9.21
N ASP A 13 11.83 -16.42 -9.94
CA ASP A 13 12.97 -16.10 -10.78
C ASP A 13 12.58 -15.16 -11.94
N SER A 14 11.38 -15.32 -12.50
CA SER A 14 10.83 -14.41 -13.52
C SER A 14 10.58 -13.01 -12.98
N LEU A 15 10.04 -12.88 -11.77
CA LEU A 15 9.80 -11.58 -11.10
C LEU A 15 11.13 -10.91 -10.73
N ILE A 16 12.08 -11.67 -10.18
CA ILE A 16 13.42 -11.20 -9.85
C ILE A 16 14.20 -10.82 -11.12
N ALA A 17 14.12 -11.62 -12.19
CA ALA A 17 14.76 -11.33 -13.46
C ALA A 17 14.11 -10.14 -14.18
N HIS A 18 12.82 -9.90 -13.98
CA HIS A 18 12.13 -8.71 -14.49
C HIS A 18 12.53 -7.45 -13.71
N ALA A 19 12.63 -7.54 -12.40
CA ALA A 19 13.16 -6.48 -11.55
C ALA A 19 14.63 -6.17 -11.84
N LYS A 20 15.44 -7.18 -12.19
CA LYS A 20 16.86 -7.01 -12.55
C LYS A 20 17.09 -6.51 -13.99
N ARG A 21 16.13 -6.66 -14.91
CA ARG A 21 16.25 -6.19 -16.31
C ARG A 21 15.93 -4.72 -16.50
N GLY A 22 15.20 -4.10 -15.57
CA GLY A 22 15.21 -2.65 -15.43
C GLY A 22 16.57 -2.28 -14.84
N GLN A 23 17.45 -1.64 -15.59
CA GLN A 23 18.85 -1.38 -15.24
C GLN A 23 19.08 -0.46 -14.02
N ASN A 24 18.10 -0.29 -13.15
CA ASN A 24 18.26 0.38 -11.88
C ASN A 24 17.42 -0.34 -10.84
N SER A 25 18.07 -1.26 -10.15
CA SER A 25 17.46 -1.88 -8.99
C SER A 25 17.24 -0.80 -7.92
N LEU A 26 15.99 -0.38 -7.73
CA LEU A 26 15.54 0.18 -6.43
C LEU A 26 16.03 -0.68 -5.26
N PHE A 27 16.43 -1.90 -5.58
CA PHE A 27 16.74 -2.96 -4.64
C PHE A 27 18.13 -3.51 -4.91
N SER A 28 19.14 -2.75 -4.51
CA SER A 28 20.53 -3.27 -4.36
C SER A 28 20.62 -4.28 -3.20
N SER A 29 19.57 -4.35 -2.36
CA SER A 29 19.47 -5.24 -1.20
C SER A 29 18.32 -6.24 -1.37
N PRO A 30 18.33 -7.37 -0.67
CA PRO A 30 17.21 -8.30 -0.64
C PRO A 30 15.91 -7.61 -0.20
N ILE A 31 14.79 -7.95 -0.84
CA ILE A 31 13.46 -7.46 -0.46
C ILE A 31 12.98 -8.28 0.73
N TYR A 32 12.67 -7.61 1.84
CA TYR A 32 12.22 -8.23 3.09
C TYR A 32 10.74 -7.96 3.39
N SER A 33 9.96 -7.50 2.42
CA SER A 33 8.54 -7.14 2.63
C SER A 33 7.73 -8.28 3.23
N ASP A 34 7.89 -9.50 2.70
CA ASP A 34 7.16 -10.68 3.21
C ASP A 34 7.55 -11.01 4.65
N ARG A 35 8.86 -10.97 4.96
CA ARG A 35 9.35 -11.21 6.33
C ARG A 35 8.88 -10.14 7.30
N TYR A 36 8.82 -8.89 6.85
CA TYR A 36 8.30 -7.80 7.66
C TYR A 36 6.80 -8.00 7.94
N LEU A 37 6.02 -8.38 6.95
CA LEU A 37 4.59 -8.65 7.16
C LEU A 37 4.36 -9.88 8.03
N SER A 38 5.13 -10.96 7.85
CA SER A 38 5.10 -12.11 8.75
C SER A 38 5.39 -11.70 10.20
N PHE A 39 6.42 -10.87 10.42
CA PHE A 39 6.70 -10.35 11.77
C PHE A 39 5.51 -9.57 12.34
N LEU A 40 4.85 -8.70 11.55
CA LEU A 40 3.70 -7.93 12.02
C LEU A 40 2.52 -8.83 12.38
N VAL A 41 2.24 -9.84 11.54
CA VAL A 41 1.05 -10.69 11.65
C VAL A 41 1.25 -11.84 12.65
N ASP A 42 2.41 -12.49 12.60
CA ASP A 42 2.64 -13.72 13.33
C ASP A 42 3.26 -13.48 14.72
N GLU A 43 3.93 -12.33 14.92
CA GLU A 43 4.64 -12.01 16.15
C GLU A 43 4.12 -10.75 16.85
N LEU A 44 4.16 -9.59 16.17
CA LEU A 44 3.86 -8.31 16.81
C LEU A 44 2.38 -8.17 17.18
N LYS A 45 1.46 -8.46 16.26
CA LYS A 45 0.03 -8.35 16.53
C LYS A 45 -0.41 -9.29 17.65
N PRO A 46 -0.09 -10.59 17.64
CA PRO A 46 -0.40 -11.48 18.76
C PRO A 46 0.20 -11.01 20.09
N PHE A 47 1.43 -10.53 20.09
CA PHE A 47 2.07 -9.98 21.28
C PHE A 47 1.32 -8.79 21.85
N VAL A 48 0.84 -7.88 21.01
CA VAL A 48 0.07 -6.68 21.42
C VAL A 48 -1.31 -7.11 21.91
N ASP A 49 -2.00 -7.98 21.18
CA ASP A 49 -3.35 -8.43 21.51
C ASP A 49 -3.40 -9.21 22.83
N GLU A 50 -2.33 -9.94 23.17
CA GLU A 50 -2.21 -10.64 24.46
C GLU A 50 -2.01 -9.68 25.65
N ARG A 51 -1.33 -8.53 25.44
CA ARG A 51 -0.90 -7.63 26.53
C ARG A 51 -1.75 -6.40 26.72
N TYR A 52 -2.52 -6.03 25.73
CA TYR A 52 -3.32 -4.81 25.75
C TYR A 52 -4.79 -5.12 25.44
N ALA A 53 -5.70 -4.32 25.95
CA ALA A 53 -7.11 -4.42 25.64
C ALA A 53 -7.38 -3.89 24.22
N THR A 54 -7.12 -4.71 23.22
CA THR A 54 -7.33 -4.42 21.81
C THR A 54 -8.60 -5.07 21.28
N ALA A 55 -9.19 -4.49 20.24
CA ALA A 55 -10.17 -5.17 19.42
C ALA A 55 -9.42 -5.92 18.32
N THR A 56 -9.43 -7.26 18.39
CA THR A 56 -8.52 -8.12 17.64
C THR A 56 -8.98 -8.50 16.24
N THR A 57 -10.24 -8.16 15.89
CA THR A 57 -10.84 -8.54 14.61
C THR A 57 -10.32 -7.67 13.46
N PRO A 58 -10.39 -8.14 12.21
CA PRO A 58 -9.94 -7.37 11.04
C PRO A 58 -10.59 -5.99 10.94
N GLU A 59 -11.88 -5.88 11.25
CA GLU A 59 -12.62 -4.61 11.20
C GLU A 59 -12.06 -3.52 12.12
N HIS A 60 -11.23 -3.91 13.09
CA HIS A 60 -10.59 -3.03 14.06
C HIS A 60 -9.06 -3.03 13.96
N THR A 61 -8.52 -3.71 12.96
CA THR A 61 -7.07 -3.80 12.72
C THR A 61 -6.72 -3.07 11.42
N PHE A 62 -6.00 -1.97 11.56
CA PHE A 62 -5.65 -1.13 10.41
C PHE A 62 -4.14 -0.98 10.31
N ILE A 63 -3.65 -0.81 9.07
CA ILE A 63 -2.25 -0.52 8.80
C ILE A 63 -2.15 0.81 8.05
N GLY A 64 -1.11 1.59 8.32
CA GLY A 64 -0.94 2.86 7.62
C GLY A 64 0.52 3.28 7.55
N GLY A 65 0.82 4.01 6.50
CA GLY A 65 2.16 4.56 6.30
C GLY A 65 2.21 5.56 5.15
N SER A 66 3.32 6.27 5.08
CA SER A 66 3.57 7.27 4.04
C SER A 66 4.65 6.82 3.07
N SER A 67 4.59 7.26 1.82
CA SER A 67 5.60 6.96 0.80
C SER A 67 5.74 5.43 0.56
N MET A 68 6.92 4.86 0.78
CA MET A 68 7.14 3.40 0.79
C MET A 68 6.29 2.69 1.85
N GLY A 69 5.99 3.40 2.97
CA GLY A 69 5.06 2.92 4.00
C GLY A 69 3.63 2.78 3.48
N GLY A 70 3.20 3.61 2.54
CA GLY A 70 1.92 3.46 1.83
C GLY A 70 1.89 2.21 0.95
N LEU A 71 2.99 1.94 0.21
CA LEU A 71 3.10 0.71 -0.60
C LEU A 71 3.03 -0.56 0.26
N ILE A 72 3.78 -0.62 1.37
CA ILE A 72 3.78 -1.81 2.23
C ILE A 72 2.45 -1.97 2.98
N SER A 73 1.77 -0.87 3.33
CA SER A 73 0.43 -0.92 3.95
C SER A 73 -0.60 -1.51 3.00
N LEU A 74 -0.55 -1.11 1.73
CA LEU A 74 -1.43 -1.66 0.70
C LEU A 74 -1.09 -3.14 0.42
N TYR A 75 0.19 -3.47 0.36
CA TYR A 75 0.66 -4.86 0.22
C TYR A 75 0.20 -5.73 1.40
N ALA A 76 0.25 -5.20 2.63
CA ALA A 76 -0.25 -5.90 3.81
C ALA A 76 -1.75 -6.22 3.71
N LEU A 77 -2.56 -5.25 3.29
CA LEU A 77 -4.00 -5.45 3.12
C LEU A 77 -4.31 -6.50 2.02
N THR A 78 -3.53 -6.51 0.94
CA THR A 78 -3.74 -7.45 -0.17
C THR A 78 -3.28 -8.88 0.14
N GLU A 79 -2.24 -9.04 0.95
CA GLU A 79 -1.71 -10.37 1.30
C GLU A 79 -2.34 -10.96 2.57
N TYR A 80 -2.83 -10.11 3.48
CA TYR A 80 -3.45 -10.49 4.76
C TYR A 80 -4.82 -9.80 4.98
N PRO A 81 -5.78 -9.95 4.04
CA PRO A 81 -7.10 -9.32 4.17
C PRO A 81 -7.90 -9.86 5.36
N GLU A 82 -7.56 -11.05 5.86
CA GLU A 82 -8.16 -11.65 7.05
C GLU A 82 -7.61 -11.06 8.37
N VAL A 83 -6.54 -10.27 8.30
CA VAL A 83 -5.91 -9.60 9.45
C VAL A 83 -6.20 -8.11 9.46
N PHE A 84 -6.07 -7.45 8.30
CA PHE A 84 -6.21 -6.01 8.17
C PHE A 84 -7.54 -5.65 7.51
N GLY A 85 -8.43 -4.97 8.23
CA GLY A 85 -9.69 -4.45 7.71
C GLY A 85 -9.55 -3.14 6.95
N GLY A 86 -8.37 -2.52 6.94
CA GLY A 86 -8.15 -1.33 6.13
C GLY A 86 -6.70 -0.84 6.12
N ALA A 87 -6.41 0.00 5.13
CA ALA A 87 -5.10 0.60 4.94
C ALA A 87 -5.19 2.11 4.70
N ALA A 88 -4.29 2.88 5.35
CA ALA A 88 -4.06 4.29 5.07
C ALA A 88 -2.73 4.49 4.34
N CYS A 89 -2.80 4.91 3.09
CA CYS A 89 -1.68 5.03 2.17
C CYS A 89 -1.43 6.51 1.84
N LEU A 90 -0.59 7.18 2.64
CA LEU A 90 -0.32 8.61 2.51
C LEU A 90 0.83 8.85 1.52
N SER A 91 0.64 9.74 0.56
CA SER A 91 1.66 10.06 -0.45
C SER A 91 2.36 8.80 -0.99
N THR A 92 1.58 7.80 -1.37
CA THR A 92 2.10 6.48 -1.77
C THR A 92 3.13 6.61 -2.89
N HIS A 93 4.26 5.95 -2.74
CA HIS A 93 5.39 6.06 -3.68
C HIS A 93 5.14 5.27 -4.98
N TRP A 94 4.08 5.64 -5.72
CA TRP A 94 3.62 4.95 -6.93
C TRP A 94 4.67 4.83 -8.02
N ILE A 95 5.61 5.79 -8.07
CA ILE A 95 6.65 5.78 -9.09
C ILE A 95 7.68 4.67 -8.88
N GLY A 96 7.84 4.15 -7.66
CA GLY A 96 8.75 3.06 -7.32
C GLY A 96 10.24 3.34 -7.56
N THR A 97 10.59 4.20 -8.51
CA THR A 97 11.95 4.63 -8.84
C THR A 97 11.95 6.10 -9.24
N PHE A 98 13.07 6.79 -9.00
CA PHE A 98 13.27 8.18 -9.44
C PHE A 98 13.63 8.31 -10.93
N GLU A 99 13.88 7.22 -11.62
CA GLU A 99 14.21 7.24 -13.05
C GLU A 99 12.94 7.15 -13.89
N SER A 100 12.76 8.14 -14.77
CA SER A 100 11.53 8.30 -15.56
C SER A 100 11.49 7.48 -16.85
N THR A 101 12.64 7.00 -17.35
CA THR A 101 12.71 6.30 -18.63
C THR A 101 12.49 4.79 -18.47
N ALA A 102 11.43 4.26 -19.11
CA ALA A 102 11.07 2.84 -19.09
C ALA A 102 10.68 2.28 -17.71
N ASN A 103 10.15 3.12 -16.80
CA ASN A 103 9.69 2.68 -15.51
C ASN A 103 8.42 1.82 -15.62
N THR A 104 8.56 0.52 -15.46
CA THR A 104 7.45 -0.44 -15.53
C THR A 104 6.76 -0.68 -14.18
N PHE A 105 7.33 -0.20 -13.08
CA PHE A 105 6.83 -0.45 -11.72
C PHE A 105 5.35 -0.02 -11.54
N PRO A 106 4.93 1.21 -11.92
CA PRO A 106 3.54 1.62 -11.70
C PRO A 106 2.53 0.71 -12.40
N GLY A 107 2.83 0.30 -13.63
CA GLY A 107 1.95 -0.59 -14.39
C GLY A 107 1.89 -2.01 -13.82
N LEU A 108 3.01 -2.53 -13.31
CA LEU A 108 3.08 -3.83 -12.64
C LEU A 108 2.32 -3.80 -11.33
N TYR A 109 2.45 -2.71 -10.56
CA TYR A 109 1.78 -2.58 -9.28
C TYR A 109 0.27 -2.40 -9.45
N LEU A 110 -0.19 -1.63 -10.43
CA LEU A 110 -1.62 -1.52 -10.77
C LEU A 110 -2.22 -2.89 -11.13
N ARG A 111 -1.52 -3.69 -11.92
CA ARG A 111 -1.96 -5.05 -12.27
C ARG A 111 -2.02 -5.94 -11.04
N TYR A 112 -1.02 -5.86 -10.17
CA TYR A 112 -1.03 -6.57 -8.90
C TYR A 112 -2.26 -6.20 -8.06
N LEU A 113 -2.59 -4.91 -7.94
CA LEU A 113 -3.76 -4.44 -7.21
C LEU A 113 -5.07 -4.95 -7.85
N GLU A 114 -5.19 -4.91 -9.18
CA GLU A 114 -6.37 -5.43 -9.89
C GLU A 114 -6.61 -6.92 -9.59
N GLU A 115 -5.55 -7.70 -9.46
CA GLU A 115 -5.62 -9.14 -9.20
C GLU A 115 -5.81 -9.49 -7.72
N ARG A 116 -5.40 -8.62 -6.79
CA ARG A 116 -5.19 -8.97 -5.38
C ARG A 116 -6.00 -8.16 -4.38
N LEU A 117 -6.52 -6.99 -4.74
CA LEU A 117 -7.35 -6.23 -3.83
C LEU A 117 -8.55 -7.06 -3.36
N PRO A 118 -8.89 -7.04 -2.06
CA PRO A 118 -10.10 -7.66 -1.56
C PRO A 118 -11.32 -7.12 -2.30
N LYS A 119 -12.39 -7.89 -2.37
CA LYS A 119 -13.64 -7.39 -2.95
C LYS A 119 -14.18 -6.23 -2.10
N PRO A 120 -14.81 -5.21 -2.73
CA PRO A 120 -15.44 -4.11 -2.00
C PRO A 120 -16.45 -4.63 -0.97
N GLY A 121 -16.50 -3.99 0.19
CA GLY A 121 -17.48 -4.32 1.23
C GLY A 121 -16.94 -4.13 2.64
N THR A 122 -16.06 -5.02 3.10
CA THR A 122 -15.59 -5.06 4.50
C THR A 122 -14.29 -4.31 4.75
N HIS A 123 -13.51 -4.04 3.69
CA HIS A 123 -12.21 -3.38 3.81
C HIS A 123 -12.28 -1.92 3.43
N LYS A 124 -11.52 -1.09 4.13
CA LYS A 124 -11.43 0.35 3.88
C LYS A 124 -10.05 0.74 3.36
N LEU A 125 -10.01 1.52 2.29
CA LEU A 125 -8.77 2.03 1.69
C LEU A 125 -8.78 3.56 1.64
N TYR A 126 -7.75 4.14 2.21
CA TYR A 126 -7.50 5.57 2.12
C TYR A 126 -6.24 5.85 1.34
N TYR A 127 -6.34 6.78 0.39
CA TYR A 127 -5.21 7.31 -0.36
C TYR A 127 -5.16 8.83 -0.26
N ASP A 128 -3.95 9.39 -0.24
CA ASP A 128 -3.76 10.80 -0.44
C ASP A 128 -2.43 11.13 -1.11
N TYR A 129 -2.31 12.36 -1.56
CA TYR A 129 -1.08 12.95 -2.07
C TYR A 129 -1.10 14.47 -1.95
N GLY A 130 0.10 15.07 -1.88
CA GLY A 130 0.29 16.50 -1.99
C GLY A 130 0.56 16.93 -3.44
N THR A 131 0.95 18.19 -3.63
CA THR A 131 1.19 18.75 -4.97
C THR A 131 2.56 19.44 -5.10
N VAL A 132 3.40 19.38 -4.07
CA VAL A 132 4.70 20.05 -4.04
C VAL A 132 5.83 19.03 -3.85
N GLY A 133 6.97 19.31 -4.46
CA GLY A 133 8.16 18.46 -4.39
C GLY A 133 7.91 17.09 -5.01
N LEU A 134 8.25 16.02 -4.28
CA LEU A 134 8.09 14.65 -4.77
C LEU A 134 6.62 14.28 -5.00
N ASP A 135 5.72 14.78 -4.17
CA ASP A 135 4.27 14.51 -4.30
C ASP A 135 3.68 15.04 -5.61
N SER A 136 4.28 16.08 -6.22
CA SER A 136 3.85 16.61 -7.52
C SER A 136 3.92 15.57 -8.65
N LEU A 137 4.66 14.48 -8.45
CA LEU A 137 4.79 13.39 -9.44
C LEU A 137 3.72 12.32 -9.29
N TYR A 138 2.93 12.33 -8.20
CA TYR A 138 2.05 11.20 -7.86
C TYR A 138 0.67 11.28 -8.48
N GLU A 139 0.17 12.46 -8.80
CA GLU A 139 -1.19 12.64 -9.33
C GLU A 139 -1.53 11.73 -10.51
N PRO A 140 -0.70 11.63 -11.58
CA PRO A 140 -1.04 10.78 -12.73
C PRO A 140 -1.15 9.30 -12.38
N TYR A 141 -0.47 8.85 -11.34
CA TYR A 141 -0.51 7.46 -10.87
C TYR A 141 -1.68 7.23 -9.92
N GLN A 142 -1.94 8.18 -9.01
CA GLN A 142 -3.08 8.10 -8.11
C GLN A 142 -4.40 8.09 -8.91
N LEU A 143 -4.54 8.91 -9.94
CA LEU A 143 -5.73 8.90 -10.79
C LEU A 143 -5.98 7.54 -11.45
N LYS A 144 -4.93 6.83 -11.87
CA LYS A 144 -5.05 5.46 -12.41
C LYS A 144 -5.48 4.46 -11.33
N VAL A 145 -5.01 4.63 -10.09
CA VAL A 145 -5.47 3.84 -8.96
C VAL A 145 -6.93 4.14 -8.67
N ASP A 146 -7.34 5.40 -8.71
CA ASP A 146 -8.73 5.83 -8.50
C ASP A 146 -9.66 5.26 -9.58
N GLU A 147 -9.23 5.23 -10.85
CA GLU A 147 -9.93 4.55 -11.94
C GLU A 147 -10.08 3.04 -11.67
N LEU A 148 -9.01 2.41 -11.18
CA LEU A 148 -9.03 0.99 -10.83
C LEU A 148 -10.00 0.72 -9.66
N MET A 149 -9.99 1.56 -8.62
CA MET A 149 -10.91 1.43 -7.48
C MET A 149 -12.38 1.50 -7.93
N ASN A 150 -12.71 2.47 -8.78
CA ASN A 150 -14.04 2.58 -9.39
C ASN A 150 -14.40 1.34 -10.22
N LYS A 151 -13.47 0.86 -11.07
CA LYS A 151 -13.64 -0.34 -11.89
C LYS A 151 -13.93 -1.59 -11.04
N LEU A 152 -13.28 -1.70 -9.89
CA LEU A 152 -13.46 -2.82 -8.96
C LEU A 152 -14.75 -2.70 -8.12
N GLY A 153 -15.46 -1.57 -8.19
CA GLY A 153 -16.72 -1.32 -7.49
C GLY A 153 -16.57 -0.78 -6.07
N TYR A 154 -15.42 -0.21 -5.74
CA TYR A 154 -15.25 0.56 -4.49
C TYR A 154 -16.02 1.87 -4.58
N ASP A 155 -16.53 2.35 -3.44
CA ASP A 155 -17.31 3.58 -3.32
C ASP A 155 -16.94 4.37 -2.05
N ASP A 156 -17.61 5.47 -1.78
CA ASP A 156 -17.33 6.38 -0.68
C ASP A 156 -17.49 5.78 0.73
N ARG A 157 -18.09 4.60 0.85
CA ARG A 157 -18.21 3.85 2.11
C ARG A 157 -16.92 3.09 2.47
N ASN A 158 -16.15 2.69 1.47
CA ASN A 158 -15.01 1.79 1.64
C ASN A 158 -13.71 2.28 0.98
N TRP A 159 -13.76 3.40 0.25
CA TRP A 159 -12.60 3.99 -0.38
C TRP A 159 -12.67 5.53 -0.36
N LEU A 160 -11.54 6.16 -0.03
CA LEU A 160 -11.40 7.61 -0.01
C LEU A 160 -10.03 8.00 -0.58
N SER A 161 -10.02 8.81 -1.64
CA SER A 161 -8.83 9.43 -2.21
C SER A 161 -8.87 10.95 -2.02
N ARG A 162 -7.75 11.57 -1.61
CA ARG A 162 -7.67 13.01 -1.32
C ARG A 162 -6.41 13.65 -1.90
N LYS A 163 -6.59 14.79 -2.57
CA LYS A 163 -5.52 15.68 -2.99
C LYS A 163 -5.39 16.82 -1.98
N PHE A 164 -4.16 17.13 -1.56
CA PHE A 164 -3.85 18.22 -0.65
C PHE A 164 -2.98 19.25 -1.36
N GLU A 165 -3.61 20.29 -1.86
CA GLU A 165 -2.91 21.39 -2.55
C GLU A 165 -1.89 22.08 -1.65
N GLY A 166 -0.68 22.29 -2.18
CA GLY A 166 0.43 22.92 -1.47
C GLY A 166 1.13 22.02 -0.45
N ALA A 167 0.65 20.78 -0.23
CA ALA A 167 1.33 19.85 0.65
C ALA A 167 2.54 19.20 -0.04
N GLU A 168 3.60 19.02 0.73
CA GLU A 168 4.86 18.40 0.30
C GLU A 168 5.02 16.98 0.84
N HIS A 169 6.00 16.25 0.31
CA HIS A 169 6.38 14.91 0.77
C HIS A 169 7.17 14.99 2.08
N SER A 170 6.48 15.18 3.20
CA SER A 170 7.13 15.34 4.50
C SER A 170 6.25 14.92 5.66
N GLU A 171 6.90 14.52 6.78
CA GLU A 171 6.24 14.16 8.03
C GLU A 171 5.37 15.32 8.57
N ARG A 172 5.79 16.56 8.35
CA ARG A 172 5.01 17.74 8.73
C ARG A 172 3.68 17.79 7.97
N SER A 173 3.71 17.56 6.66
CA SER A 173 2.52 17.54 5.81
C SER A 173 1.61 16.36 6.16
N TRP A 174 2.16 15.17 6.38
CA TRP A 174 1.38 13.99 6.78
C TRP A 174 0.75 14.17 8.16
N LYS A 175 1.49 14.69 9.15
CA LYS A 175 0.97 15.01 10.47
C LYS A 175 -0.22 15.97 10.40
N ALA A 176 -0.14 17.01 9.57
CA ALA A 176 -1.19 18.03 9.44
C ALA A 176 -2.53 17.45 8.95
N ARG A 177 -2.50 16.35 8.18
CA ARG A 177 -3.69 15.71 7.61
C ARG A 177 -4.02 14.32 8.16
N LEU A 178 -3.26 13.82 9.13
CA LEU A 178 -3.42 12.47 9.70
C LEU A 178 -4.82 12.20 10.26
N SER A 179 -5.51 13.22 10.74
CA SER A 179 -6.89 13.07 11.22
C SER A 179 -7.87 12.59 10.13
N THR A 180 -7.59 12.84 8.86
CA THR A 180 -8.46 12.44 7.74
C THR A 180 -8.52 10.92 7.58
N PRO A 181 -7.40 10.21 7.37
CA PRO A 181 -7.42 8.75 7.31
C PRO A 181 -7.92 8.09 8.60
N LEU A 182 -7.54 8.63 9.77
CA LEU A 182 -8.01 8.06 11.04
C LEU A 182 -9.52 8.14 11.18
N LYS A 183 -10.15 9.27 10.85
CA LYS A 183 -11.60 9.39 10.86
C LYS A 183 -12.27 8.45 9.87
N PHE A 184 -11.70 8.29 8.68
CA PHE A 184 -12.27 7.42 7.66
C PHE A 184 -12.19 5.94 8.06
N LEU A 185 -11.07 5.49 8.60
CA LEU A 185 -10.88 4.08 8.99
C LEU A 185 -11.68 3.72 10.24
N LEU A 186 -11.79 4.63 11.23
CA LEU A 186 -12.34 4.35 12.56
C LEU A 186 -13.86 4.60 12.66
N ASN A 187 -14.49 5.21 11.65
CA ASN A 187 -15.95 5.40 11.58
C ASN A 187 -16.59 4.36 10.69
#